data_04c781cb432640138a19f4979feea0b8
#
_entry.id   04c781cb432640138a19f4979feea0b8
#
_cell.length_a   1.000
_cell.length_b   1.000
_cell.length_c   1.000
_cell.angle_alpha   90.00
_cell.angle_beta   90.00
_cell.angle_gamma   90.00
#
_symmetry.space_group_name_H-M   'P 1'
#
loop_
_entity.id
_entity.type
_entity.pdbx_description
1 polymer ?
#
loop_
_entity_poly.entity_id
_entity_poly.type
_entity_poly.pdbx_seq_one_letter_code
_entity_poly.pdbx_strand_id
1 'polypeptide(L)'
;MANGIRERLLEQAIKFHQWQEATYPGKTAEEIGGEWEVDYPYWNDTYSAFCHVLTQMDAEAADSILLDEMVYLIARANEAEGFIQETTFHPQWFECLCRRAAASNESEAKWQFAAYLPECQCSQEVKDMVLDFAKDPDEYVSRRAFLAMPAMRPDCVEQFAPLFWERNCYSLELQEYQRIAVLASLDAIHSDLLPQYLERAKQDGRRYVLEHAERIEGGLAMNEKLFRTQFNQIENTEKQTLMESLAARYDMTFLGLHTFDRWGQSCTTGIFEKDGREFVFVPGDTVTLGWEQFTVGLNQDSQEELDYLIQEWEMECDPNEMIRESMASVRQAAIGPMLVGRELEELCWEPVKMDDPRLTTHPDWLKEFRDFAWSDLDSLTLHQSVRIERTEKGFQIYIYNRTDYDELLAGLEKQGLSLPTADEWAYLCGGGCRTLFPWGDGMDYSMHLHHFESPEDEDKPFDMEEPNFFGLSIAYDPYMREIVKADVFTTCGGDGGRSICGGLGIFLGFLPCSPHCKPEVQEDKELNGDYDFYRPIIRVDTDC
;
A
#
# COMPACT_ATOMS: atom_id res chain seq x y z
N MET A 1 -2.37 -32.30 33.96
CA MET A 1 -1.47 -31.67 32.98
C MET A 1 -1.22 -30.20 33.31
N ALA A 2 -2.18 -29.34 33.48
CA ALA A 2 -1.98 -27.90 33.78
C ALA A 2 -1.13 -27.65 35.06
N ASN A 3 -1.36 -28.37 36.14
CA ASN A 3 -0.53 -28.23 37.37
C ASN A 3 0.95 -28.49 37.11
N GLY A 4 1.32 -29.49 36.30
CA GLY A 4 2.74 -29.80 36.05
C GLY A 4 3.42 -28.72 35.17
N ILE A 5 2.69 -28.04 34.28
CA ILE A 5 3.23 -26.97 33.44
C ILE A 5 3.50 -25.72 34.29
N ARG A 6 2.51 -25.33 35.12
CA ARG A 6 2.65 -24.26 36.10
C ARG A 6 3.84 -24.50 37.05
N GLU A 7 3.91 -25.67 37.65
CA GLU A 7 5.00 -26.05 38.58
C GLU A 7 6.36 -25.94 37.91
N ARG A 8 6.48 -26.36 36.65
CA ARG A 8 7.74 -26.29 35.90
C ARG A 8 8.22 -24.84 35.72
N LEU A 9 7.34 -23.88 35.38
CA LEU A 9 7.74 -22.49 35.28
C LEU A 9 8.14 -21.92 36.63
N LEU A 10 7.38 -22.20 37.70
CA LEU A 10 7.72 -21.73 39.03
C LEU A 10 9.06 -22.32 39.53
N GLU A 11 9.40 -23.57 39.19
CA GLU A 11 10.73 -24.12 39.45
C GLU A 11 11.85 -23.36 38.74
N GLN A 12 11.63 -22.92 37.47
CA GLN A 12 12.62 -22.11 36.78
C GLN A 12 12.74 -20.71 37.40
N ALA A 13 11.62 -20.08 37.77
CA ALA A 13 11.63 -18.80 38.47
C ALA A 13 12.38 -18.89 39.82
N ILE A 14 12.14 -19.93 40.61
CA ILE A 14 12.88 -20.18 41.87
C ILE A 14 14.38 -20.33 41.61
N LYS A 15 14.78 -21.05 40.57
CA LYS A 15 16.21 -21.18 40.21
C LYS A 15 16.81 -19.83 39.82
N PHE A 16 16.07 -19.01 39.10
CA PHE A 16 16.51 -17.67 38.74
C PHE A 16 16.71 -16.80 39.99
N HIS A 17 15.75 -16.76 40.90
CA HIS A 17 15.86 -16.04 42.16
C HIS A 17 17.06 -16.50 43.00
N GLN A 18 17.29 -17.84 43.10
CA GLN A 18 18.44 -18.39 43.82
C GLN A 18 19.77 -17.99 43.18
N TRP A 19 19.84 -18.01 41.85
CA TRP A 19 21.03 -17.58 41.13
C TRP A 19 21.28 -16.08 41.33
N GLN A 20 20.24 -15.25 41.23
CA GLN A 20 20.32 -13.81 41.45
C GLN A 20 20.88 -13.48 42.84
N GLU A 21 20.34 -14.08 43.89
CA GLU A 21 20.79 -13.85 45.27
C GLU A 21 22.25 -14.32 45.47
N ALA A 22 22.63 -15.41 44.80
CA ALA A 22 24.00 -15.92 44.89
C ALA A 22 25.01 -15.08 44.10
N THR A 23 24.61 -14.53 42.96
CA THR A 23 25.49 -13.79 42.05
C THR A 23 25.60 -12.31 42.45
N TYR A 24 24.49 -11.71 42.90
CA TYR A 24 24.38 -10.29 43.23
C TYR A 24 23.82 -10.05 44.64
N PRO A 25 24.49 -10.57 45.71
CA PRO A 25 23.96 -10.54 47.06
C PRO A 25 23.69 -9.11 47.54
N GLY A 26 22.44 -8.84 47.92
CA GLY A 26 22.00 -7.58 48.50
C GLY A 26 21.90 -6.40 47.51
N LYS A 27 22.04 -6.63 46.21
CA LYS A 27 21.79 -5.60 45.18
C LYS A 27 20.34 -5.57 44.78
N THR A 28 19.83 -4.37 44.49
CA THR A 28 18.53 -4.17 43.87
C THR A 28 18.59 -4.40 42.34
N ALA A 29 17.44 -4.58 41.72
CA ALA A 29 17.35 -4.72 40.27
C ALA A 29 17.95 -3.51 39.53
N GLU A 30 17.71 -2.30 40.04
CA GLU A 30 18.25 -1.05 39.48
C GLU A 30 19.78 -0.98 39.53
N GLU A 31 20.39 -1.57 40.58
CA GLU A 31 21.85 -1.60 40.76
C GLU A 31 22.56 -2.65 39.89
N ILE A 32 21.83 -3.62 39.36
CA ILE A 32 22.37 -4.67 38.49
C ILE A 32 22.22 -4.25 37.01
N GLY A 33 21.19 -3.48 36.65
CA GLY A 33 20.95 -3.05 35.29
C GLY A 33 20.53 -4.18 34.34
N GLY A 34 20.96 -4.12 33.06
CA GLY A 34 20.58 -5.06 32.02
C GLY A 34 21.39 -6.37 31.95
N GLU A 35 22.34 -6.60 32.85
CA GLU A 35 23.29 -7.73 32.76
C GLU A 35 22.68 -9.12 33.06
N TRP A 36 21.40 -9.19 33.42
CA TRP A 36 20.71 -10.44 33.78
C TRP A 36 20.68 -11.47 32.66
N GLU A 37 20.46 -11.03 31.44
CA GLU A 37 20.30 -11.92 30.28
C GLU A 37 21.62 -12.53 29.83
N VAL A 38 22.71 -11.80 30.00
CA VAL A 38 24.04 -12.25 29.61
C VAL A 38 24.57 -13.30 30.57
N ASP A 39 24.32 -13.13 31.86
CA ASP A 39 24.98 -13.90 32.93
C ASP A 39 24.20 -15.14 33.37
N TYR A 40 22.86 -15.17 33.23
CA TYR A 40 22.06 -16.31 33.65
C TYR A 40 22.12 -17.47 32.65
N PRO A 41 22.68 -18.64 33.00
CA PRO A 41 22.96 -19.69 32.02
C PRO A 41 21.75 -20.54 31.61
N TYR A 42 20.57 -20.35 32.25
CA TYR A 42 19.40 -21.20 32.04
C TYR A 42 18.20 -20.46 31.43
N TRP A 43 18.43 -19.34 30.73
CA TRP A 43 17.37 -18.59 30.07
C TRP A 43 16.57 -19.43 29.07
N ASN A 44 17.22 -20.30 28.30
CA ASN A 44 16.53 -21.16 27.32
C ASN A 44 15.53 -22.12 27.98
N ASP A 45 15.88 -22.70 29.16
CA ASP A 45 14.97 -23.56 29.89
C ASP A 45 13.79 -22.78 30.47
N THR A 46 14.06 -21.58 30.97
CA THR A 46 13.06 -20.66 31.51
C THR A 46 12.11 -20.19 30.41
N TYR A 47 12.65 -19.77 29.28
CA TYR A 47 11.87 -19.37 28.12
C TYR A 47 10.99 -20.50 27.58
N SER A 48 11.55 -21.70 27.44
CA SER A 48 10.79 -22.89 27.06
C SER A 48 9.63 -23.20 28.04
N ALA A 49 9.85 -23.06 29.32
CA ALA A 49 8.80 -23.26 30.32
C ALA A 49 7.72 -22.16 30.25
N PHE A 50 8.09 -20.91 29.98
CA PHE A 50 7.20 -19.78 29.81
C PHE A 50 6.30 -19.99 28.58
N CYS A 51 6.86 -20.32 27.41
CA CYS A 51 6.10 -20.61 26.19
C CYS A 51 5.13 -21.79 26.38
N HIS A 52 5.49 -22.82 27.18
CA HIS A 52 4.56 -23.89 27.50
C HIS A 52 3.35 -23.41 28.32
N VAL A 53 3.54 -22.45 29.23
CA VAL A 53 2.42 -21.84 29.96
C VAL A 53 1.50 -21.10 28.98
N LEU A 54 2.04 -20.24 28.11
CA LEU A 54 1.26 -19.48 27.14
C LEU A 54 0.43 -20.38 26.20
N THR A 55 1.01 -21.53 25.79
CA THR A 55 0.39 -22.41 24.78
C THR A 55 -0.51 -23.49 25.37
N GLN A 56 -0.31 -23.90 26.63
CA GLN A 56 -0.96 -25.09 27.21
C GLN A 56 -1.87 -24.77 28.40
N MET A 57 -1.88 -23.53 28.87
CA MET A 57 -2.74 -23.08 29.97
C MET A 57 -3.69 -21.97 29.51
N ASP A 58 -4.83 -21.90 30.17
CA ASP A 58 -5.76 -20.79 30.01
C ASP A 58 -5.32 -19.64 30.93
N ALA A 59 -5.25 -18.43 30.39
CA ALA A 59 -4.86 -17.23 31.14
C ALA A 59 -5.83 -16.94 32.29
N GLU A 60 -7.14 -17.23 32.13
CA GLU A 60 -8.14 -17.06 33.19
C GLU A 60 -7.96 -18.02 34.37
N ALA A 61 -7.28 -19.14 34.15
CA ALA A 61 -6.98 -20.13 35.19
C ALA A 61 -5.69 -19.84 35.95
N ALA A 62 -4.93 -18.81 35.58
CA ALA A 62 -3.68 -18.43 36.21
C ALA A 62 -3.92 -17.79 37.58
N ASP A 63 -3.21 -18.29 38.59
CA ASP A 63 -3.22 -17.66 39.90
C ASP A 63 -2.26 -16.47 40.01
N SER A 64 -2.39 -15.68 41.08
CA SER A 64 -1.60 -14.48 41.27
C SER A 64 -0.08 -14.77 41.38
N ILE A 65 0.30 -15.92 41.89
CA ILE A 65 1.73 -16.30 42.05
C ILE A 65 2.35 -16.53 40.68
N LEU A 66 1.65 -17.26 39.80
CA LEU A 66 2.12 -17.50 38.45
C LEU A 66 2.23 -16.19 37.65
N LEU A 67 1.23 -15.33 37.76
CA LEU A 67 1.24 -14.03 37.06
C LEU A 67 2.37 -13.11 37.57
N ASP A 68 2.62 -13.08 38.87
CA ASP A 68 3.72 -12.31 39.45
C ASP A 68 5.08 -12.76 38.93
N GLU A 69 5.31 -14.09 38.93
CA GLU A 69 6.55 -14.65 38.43
C GLU A 69 6.72 -14.44 36.90
N MET A 70 5.65 -14.52 36.13
CA MET A 70 5.70 -14.22 34.69
C MET A 70 6.04 -12.75 34.44
N VAL A 71 5.43 -11.81 35.15
CA VAL A 71 5.74 -10.38 35.07
C VAL A 71 7.18 -10.12 35.52
N TYR A 72 7.65 -10.79 36.58
CA TYR A 72 9.02 -10.68 37.03
C TYR A 72 10.02 -11.16 35.98
N LEU A 73 9.78 -12.31 35.34
CA LEU A 73 10.65 -12.84 34.28
C LEU A 73 10.68 -11.91 33.05
N ILE A 74 9.52 -11.35 32.63
CA ILE A 74 9.46 -10.33 31.59
C ILE A 74 10.32 -9.13 31.98
N ALA A 75 10.22 -8.65 33.21
CA ALA A 75 11.00 -7.51 33.68
C ALA A 75 12.52 -7.75 33.68
N ARG A 76 12.98 -8.99 33.79
CA ARG A 76 14.41 -9.33 33.80
C ARG A 76 14.96 -9.68 32.42
N ALA A 77 14.11 -9.99 31.46
CA ALA A 77 14.46 -10.22 30.06
C ALA A 77 14.20 -8.96 29.22
N ASN A 78 14.88 -7.87 29.55
CA ASN A 78 14.60 -6.52 29.06
C ASN A 78 15.55 -6.04 27.93
N GLU A 79 16.55 -6.85 27.55
CA GLU A 79 17.45 -6.56 26.43
C GLU A 79 16.99 -7.24 25.13
N ALA A 80 16.77 -8.57 25.17
CA ALA A 80 16.29 -9.31 24.02
C ALA A 80 14.76 -9.26 23.87
N GLU A 81 14.04 -8.89 24.93
CA GLU A 81 12.57 -8.72 24.96
C GLU A 81 11.79 -9.97 24.50
N GLY A 82 12.42 -11.17 24.50
CA GLY A 82 11.85 -12.39 23.94
C GLY A 82 10.56 -12.86 24.63
N PHE A 83 10.43 -12.66 25.95
CA PHE A 83 9.21 -13.07 26.69
C PHE A 83 8.00 -12.20 26.33
N ILE A 84 8.18 -10.88 26.21
CA ILE A 84 7.08 -9.99 25.83
C ILE A 84 6.70 -10.20 24.37
N GLN A 85 7.66 -10.38 23.46
CA GLN A 85 7.41 -10.66 22.05
C GLN A 85 6.56 -11.93 21.89
N GLU A 86 6.93 -13.03 22.54
CA GLU A 86 6.14 -14.26 22.52
C GLU A 86 4.73 -14.04 23.09
N THR A 87 4.62 -13.21 24.13
CA THR A 87 3.31 -12.94 24.77
C THR A 87 2.36 -12.23 23.81
N THR A 88 2.82 -11.42 22.84
CA THR A 88 1.96 -10.73 21.87
C THR A 88 1.17 -11.68 20.98
N PHE A 89 1.68 -12.89 20.73
CA PHE A 89 0.97 -13.93 19.95
C PHE A 89 -0.17 -14.60 20.75
N HIS A 90 -0.30 -14.28 22.05
CA HIS A 90 -1.29 -14.86 22.96
C HIS A 90 -2.14 -13.75 23.61
N PRO A 91 -3.13 -13.15 22.92
CA PRO A 91 -3.84 -11.95 23.37
C PRO A 91 -4.44 -12.04 24.78
N GLN A 92 -5.01 -13.18 25.16
CA GLN A 92 -5.59 -13.38 26.51
C GLN A 92 -4.51 -13.31 27.60
N TRP A 93 -3.33 -13.89 27.35
CA TRP A 93 -2.20 -13.80 28.24
C TRP A 93 -1.62 -12.40 28.29
N PHE A 94 -1.49 -11.75 27.13
CA PHE A 94 -1.02 -10.36 27.07
C PHE A 94 -1.92 -9.46 27.92
N GLU A 95 -3.23 -9.55 27.78
CA GLU A 95 -4.19 -8.75 28.55
C GLU A 95 -4.06 -8.99 30.07
N CYS A 96 -3.98 -10.25 30.47
CA CYS A 96 -3.88 -10.63 31.88
C CYS A 96 -2.58 -10.12 32.51
N LEU A 97 -1.45 -10.34 31.83
CA LEU A 97 -0.14 -9.92 32.28
C LEU A 97 0.06 -8.40 32.22
N CYS A 98 -0.49 -7.72 31.22
CA CYS A 98 -0.48 -6.26 31.12
C CYS A 98 -1.18 -5.61 32.33
N ARG A 99 -2.37 -6.08 32.69
CA ARG A 99 -3.09 -5.60 33.89
C ARG A 99 -2.28 -5.90 35.16
N ARG A 100 -1.62 -7.06 35.22
CA ARG A 100 -0.79 -7.42 36.37
C ARG A 100 0.45 -6.55 36.46
N ALA A 101 1.15 -6.32 35.37
CA ALA A 101 2.31 -5.44 35.29
C ALA A 101 1.97 -4.00 35.70
N ALA A 102 0.86 -3.44 35.20
CA ALA A 102 0.39 -2.11 35.55
C ALA A 102 0.15 -1.94 37.07
N ALA A 103 -0.29 -3.01 37.75
CA ALA A 103 -0.51 -3.04 39.20
C ALA A 103 0.75 -3.36 40.01
N SER A 104 1.85 -3.74 39.39
CA SER A 104 3.13 -4.11 40.02
C SER A 104 4.05 -2.90 40.20
N ASN A 105 5.20 -3.12 40.87
CA ASN A 105 6.29 -2.15 40.95
C ASN A 105 7.40 -2.40 39.90
N GLU A 106 7.19 -3.34 38.97
CA GLU A 106 8.18 -3.72 37.97
C GLU A 106 8.15 -2.75 36.77
N SER A 107 8.90 -1.64 36.87
CA SER A 107 9.00 -0.65 35.78
C SER A 107 9.47 -1.27 34.46
N GLU A 108 10.41 -2.22 34.55
CA GLU A 108 10.96 -2.91 33.38
C GLU A 108 9.92 -3.79 32.65
N ALA A 109 8.94 -4.34 33.35
CA ALA A 109 7.81 -5.00 32.69
C ALA A 109 6.81 -3.99 32.14
N LYS A 110 6.50 -2.93 32.89
CA LYS A 110 5.52 -1.91 32.48
C LYS A 110 5.87 -1.27 31.14
N TRP A 111 7.14 -0.87 30.97
CA TRP A 111 7.54 -0.23 29.72
C TRP A 111 7.49 -1.19 28.52
N GLN A 112 7.81 -2.47 28.74
CA GLN A 112 7.69 -3.48 27.70
C GLN A 112 6.23 -3.64 27.28
N PHE A 113 5.30 -3.82 28.22
CA PHE A 113 3.87 -3.87 27.88
C PHE A 113 3.41 -2.60 27.18
N ALA A 114 3.80 -1.42 27.64
CA ALA A 114 3.45 -0.15 27.01
C ALA A 114 3.94 -0.06 25.56
N ALA A 115 5.17 -0.53 25.29
CA ALA A 115 5.77 -0.52 23.96
C ALA A 115 5.12 -1.52 23.00
N TYR A 116 4.72 -2.70 23.50
CA TYR A 116 4.18 -3.80 22.70
C TYR A 116 2.64 -3.81 22.58
N LEU A 117 1.95 -2.86 23.20
CA LEU A 117 0.50 -2.68 23.00
C LEU A 117 0.09 -2.60 21.52
N PRO A 118 0.81 -1.88 20.63
CA PRO A 118 0.48 -1.82 19.21
C PRO A 118 0.56 -3.16 18.48
N GLU A 119 1.40 -4.08 18.93
CA GLU A 119 1.67 -5.35 18.26
C GLU A 119 0.66 -6.44 18.64
N CYS A 120 -0.11 -6.25 19.73
CA CYS A 120 -1.04 -7.24 20.24
C CYS A 120 -2.49 -6.95 19.80
N GLN A 121 -3.18 -7.99 19.35
CA GLN A 121 -4.64 -7.93 19.08
C GLN A 121 -5.43 -8.04 20.39
N CYS A 122 -5.32 -7.05 21.26
CA CYS A 122 -6.01 -7.01 22.55
C CYS A 122 -7.28 -6.15 22.52
N SER A 123 -8.09 -6.25 23.62
CA SER A 123 -9.31 -5.48 23.79
C SER A 123 -9.05 -3.99 23.90
N GLN A 124 -10.06 -3.17 23.57
CA GLN A 124 -9.95 -1.71 23.67
C GLN A 124 -9.62 -1.25 25.10
N GLU A 125 -10.15 -1.94 26.12
CA GLU A 125 -9.83 -1.64 27.52
C GLU A 125 -8.33 -1.74 27.82
N VAL A 126 -7.65 -2.77 27.26
CA VAL A 126 -6.21 -2.93 27.44
C VAL A 126 -5.42 -1.94 26.59
N LYS A 127 -5.88 -1.63 25.38
CA LYS A 127 -5.30 -0.56 24.57
C LYS A 127 -5.35 0.80 25.28
N ASP A 128 -6.44 1.09 25.98
CA ASP A 128 -6.60 2.34 26.73
C ASP A 128 -5.65 2.45 27.94
N MET A 129 -5.05 1.35 28.39
CA MET A 129 -4.02 1.35 29.46
C MET A 129 -2.77 2.13 29.04
N VAL A 130 -2.54 2.38 27.74
CA VAL A 130 -1.49 3.29 27.29
C VAL A 130 -1.58 4.66 27.98
N LEU A 131 -2.79 5.15 28.28
CA LEU A 131 -3.02 6.41 28.96
C LEU A 131 -2.60 6.38 30.46
N ASP A 132 -2.69 5.23 31.08
CA ASP A 132 -2.24 5.06 32.47
C ASP A 132 -0.72 4.89 32.54
N PHE A 133 -0.14 4.11 31.65
CA PHE A 133 1.32 4.02 31.51
C PHE A 133 1.96 5.38 31.16
N ALA A 134 1.32 6.22 30.33
CA ALA A 134 1.82 7.55 30.02
C ALA A 134 1.85 8.50 31.24
N LYS A 135 1.15 8.17 32.32
CA LYS A 135 1.15 8.90 33.60
C LYS A 135 2.07 8.27 34.65
N ASP A 136 2.72 7.15 34.34
CA ASP A 136 3.63 6.49 35.28
C ASP A 136 4.74 7.48 35.71
N PRO A 137 5.14 7.49 37.00
CA PRO A 137 6.23 8.34 37.49
C PRO A 137 7.60 7.96 36.92
N ASP A 138 7.77 6.72 36.45
CA ASP A 138 8.97 6.30 35.77
C ASP A 138 9.03 6.94 34.37
N GLU A 139 10.17 7.57 34.05
CA GLU A 139 10.36 8.27 32.78
C GLU A 139 10.26 7.33 31.60
N TYR A 140 10.95 6.19 31.68
CA TYR A 140 11.05 5.27 30.57
C TYR A 140 9.69 4.63 30.25
N VAL A 141 8.94 4.22 31.29
CA VAL A 141 7.57 3.71 31.16
C VAL A 141 6.68 4.74 30.47
N SER A 142 6.65 5.97 31.01
CA SER A 142 5.77 7.00 30.47
C SER A 142 6.13 7.41 29.05
N ARG A 143 7.41 7.49 28.70
CA ARG A 143 7.89 7.83 27.36
C ARG A 143 7.59 6.73 26.34
N ARG A 144 7.81 5.44 26.70
CA ARG A 144 7.48 4.31 25.83
C ARG A 144 5.96 4.23 25.56
N ALA A 145 5.14 4.50 26.58
CA ALA A 145 3.69 4.61 26.40
C ALA A 145 3.29 5.77 25.48
N PHE A 146 3.93 6.92 25.61
CA PHE A 146 3.63 8.06 24.75
C PHE A 146 4.01 7.79 23.29
N LEU A 147 5.13 7.11 23.03
CA LEU A 147 5.52 6.68 21.69
C LEU A 147 4.57 5.63 21.08
N ALA A 148 3.91 4.80 21.90
CA ALA A 148 2.90 3.86 21.45
C ALA A 148 1.51 4.51 21.24
N MET A 149 1.29 5.70 21.80
CA MET A 149 -0.01 6.38 21.79
C MET A 149 -0.56 6.70 20.39
N PRO A 150 0.24 7.09 19.38
CA PRO A 150 -0.23 7.32 18.02
C PRO A 150 -1.01 6.13 17.44
N ALA A 151 -0.53 4.91 17.67
CA ALA A 151 -1.19 3.70 17.20
C ALA A 151 -2.42 3.29 18.04
N MET A 152 -2.42 3.62 19.34
CA MET A 152 -3.46 3.17 20.27
C MET A 152 -4.57 4.20 20.48
N ARG A 153 -4.20 5.44 20.70
CA ARG A 153 -5.08 6.57 21.04
C ARG A 153 -4.60 7.86 20.36
N PRO A 154 -4.60 7.93 19.02
CA PRO A 154 -4.16 9.12 18.28
C PRO A 154 -4.90 10.39 18.72
N ASP A 155 -6.17 10.25 19.13
CA ASP A 155 -7.01 11.32 19.66
C ASP A 155 -6.49 11.97 20.95
N CYS A 156 -5.58 11.31 21.66
CA CYS A 156 -5.02 11.81 22.93
C CYS A 156 -3.61 12.39 22.80
N VAL A 157 -2.90 12.18 21.69
CA VAL A 157 -1.50 12.60 21.52
C VAL A 157 -1.33 14.10 21.74
N GLU A 158 -2.16 14.93 21.10
CA GLU A 158 -2.09 16.39 21.23
C GLU A 158 -2.35 16.88 22.66
N GLN A 159 -3.17 16.16 23.42
CA GLN A 159 -3.44 16.47 24.83
C GLN A 159 -2.22 16.18 25.71
N PHE A 160 -1.48 15.12 25.42
CA PHE A 160 -0.31 14.70 26.20
C PHE A 160 0.97 15.44 25.78
N ALA A 161 1.09 15.88 24.54
CA ALA A 161 2.29 16.53 24.02
C ALA A 161 2.77 17.72 24.90
N PRO A 162 1.93 18.67 25.34
CA PRO A 162 2.37 19.75 26.24
C PRO A 162 2.88 19.21 27.57
N LEU A 163 2.26 18.18 28.12
CA LEU A 163 2.65 17.59 29.40
C LEU A 163 4.06 17.00 29.33
N PHE A 164 4.38 16.30 28.24
CA PHE A 164 5.72 15.72 28.02
C PHE A 164 6.76 16.80 27.69
N TRP A 165 6.39 17.78 26.88
CA TRP A 165 7.30 18.86 26.51
C TRP A 165 7.75 19.71 27.70
N GLU A 166 6.82 20.02 28.64
CA GLU A 166 7.07 20.88 29.79
C GLU A 166 7.61 20.10 31.02
N ARG A 167 7.71 18.78 30.97
CA ARG A 167 8.26 18.01 32.09
C ARG A 167 9.71 18.40 32.36
N ASN A 168 9.98 18.89 33.56
CA ASN A 168 11.31 19.30 34.02
C ASN A 168 11.76 18.63 35.31
N CYS A 169 11.05 17.57 35.75
CA CYS A 169 11.36 16.80 36.95
C CYS A 169 12.47 15.75 36.76
N TYR A 170 12.90 15.54 35.54
CA TYR A 170 13.95 14.59 35.18
C TYR A 170 15.28 15.28 34.85
N SER A 171 16.35 14.48 34.65
CA SER A 171 17.63 14.99 34.16
C SER A 171 17.50 15.70 32.82
N LEU A 172 18.45 16.55 32.46
CA LEU A 172 18.43 17.27 31.16
C LEU A 172 18.42 16.32 29.97
N GLU A 173 19.11 15.20 30.08
CA GLU A 173 19.14 14.15 29.07
C GLU A 173 17.76 13.49 28.88
N LEU A 174 17.12 13.08 29.97
CA LEU A 174 15.79 12.47 29.92
C LEU A 174 14.73 13.46 29.41
N GLN A 175 14.85 14.74 29.72
CA GLN A 175 14.00 15.78 29.13
C GLN A 175 14.18 15.90 27.60
N GLU A 176 15.39 15.65 27.11
CA GLU A 176 15.68 15.64 25.67
C GLU A 176 14.93 14.49 24.97
N TYR A 177 15.01 13.28 25.52
CA TYR A 177 14.26 12.13 25.01
C TYR A 177 12.74 12.34 25.06
N GLN A 178 12.21 12.99 26.07
CA GLN A 178 10.78 13.33 26.13
C GLN A 178 10.34 14.27 25.02
N ARG A 179 11.16 15.29 24.68
CA ARG A 179 10.85 16.22 23.58
C ARG A 179 10.96 15.56 22.22
N ILE A 180 11.92 14.66 22.04
CA ILE A 180 12.02 13.83 20.85
C ILE A 180 10.76 12.96 20.69
N ALA A 181 10.28 12.34 21.78
CA ALA A 181 9.05 11.57 21.77
C ALA A 181 7.83 12.42 21.39
N VAL A 182 7.78 13.69 21.82
CA VAL A 182 6.70 14.62 21.41
C VAL A 182 6.74 14.88 19.91
N LEU A 183 7.91 15.20 19.36
CA LEU A 183 8.06 15.43 17.92
C LEU A 183 7.67 14.18 17.13
N ALA A 184 8.18 13.01 17.50
CA ALA A 184 7.88 11.75 16.83
C ALA A 184 6.38 11.38 16.90
N SER A 185 5.74 11.59 18.05
CA SER A 185 4.32 11.24 18.20
C SER A 185 3.38 12.21 17.47
N LEU A 186 3.72 13.51 17.41
CA LEU A 186 2.96 14.51 16.63
C LEU A 186 3.13 14.29 15.12
N ASP A 187 4.33 13.89 14.69
CA ASP A 187 4.62 13.53 13.30
C ASP A 187 3.81 12.29 12.87
N ALA A 188 3.83 11.25 13.69
CA ALA A 188 3.12 9.99 13.42
C ALA A 188 1.58 10.15 13.27
N ILE A 189 0.98 11.18 13.84
CA ILE A 189 -0.45 11.48 13.67
C ILE A 189 -0.72 12.63 12.69
N HIS A 190 0.31 13.13 12.01
CA HIS A 190 0.24 14.32 11.13
C HIS A 190 -0.46 15.53 11.79
N SER A 191 -0.08 15.81 13.04
CA SER A 191 -0.73 16.84 13.86
C SER A 191 -0.50 18.26 13.32
N ASP A 192 -1.56 19.05 13.29
CA ASP A 192 -1.49 20.51 13.00
C ASP A 192 -0.61 21.27 14.02
N LEU A 193 -0.31 20.67 15.17
CA LEU A 193 0.58 21.24 16.18
C LEU A 193 2.06 21.01 15.88
N LEU A 194 2.40 20.05 15.00
CA LEU A 194 3.79 19.70 14.70
C LEU A 194 4.66 20.92 14.30
N PRO A 195 4.25 21.83 13.40
CA PRO A 195 5.05 22.99 13.03
C PRO A 195 5.40 23.87 14.24
N GLN A 196 4.49 24.04 15.19
CA GLN A 196 4.74 24.78 16.41
C GLN A 196 5.80 24.11 17.29
N TYR A 197 5.78 22.79 17.40
CA TYR A 197 6.75 22.04 18.21
C TYR A 197 8.12 21.94 17.51
N LEU A 198 8.19 21.91 16.20
CA LEU A 198 9.44 22.03 15.44
C LEU A 198 10.12 23.37 15.70
N GLU A 199 9.35 24.48 15.71
CA GLU A 199 9.89 25.79 16.05
C GLU A 199 10.34 25.87 17.53
N ARG A 200 9.62 25.24 18.45
CA ARG A 200 10.03 25.10 19.85
C ARG A 200 11.33 24.27 20.00
N ALA A 201 11.52 23.26 19.18
CA ALA A 201 12.75 22.46 19.16
C ALA A 201 13.97 23.29 18.74
N LYS A 202 13.81 24.17 17.74
CA LYS A 202 14.87 25.12 17.35
C LYS A 202 15.23 26.10 18.46
N GLN A 203 14.21 26.58 19.22
CA GLN A 203 14.42 27.46 20.37
C GLN A 203 15.05 26.71 21.57
N ASP A 204 14.75 25.43 21.75
CA ASP A 204 15.37 24.57 22.75
C ASP A 204 16.89 24.45 22.53
N GLY A 205 17.31 24.23 21.30
CA GLY A 205 18.69 24.22 20.85
C GLY A 205 19.51 23.02 21.36
N ARG A 206 18.93 22.06 22.09
CA ARG A 206 19.61 20.83 22.47
C ARG A 206 19.88 19.97 21.24
N ARG A 207 21.06 19.39 21.19
CA ARG A 207 21.58 18.76 20.00
C ARG A 207 20.65 17.70 19.40
N TYR A 208 20.24 16.71 20.18
CA TYR A 208 19.45 15.59 19.65
C TYR A 208 17.99 15.98 19.36
N VAL A 209 17.42 16.95 20.10
CA VAL A 209 16.10 17.51 19.78
C VAL A 209 16.15 18.24 18.44
N LEU A 210 17.21 19.04 18.20
CA LEU A 210 17.40 19.78 16.97
C LEU A 210 17.62 18.83 15.78
N GLU A 211 18.55 17.87 15.91
CA GLU A 211 18.81 16.88 14.87
C GLU A 211 17.53 16.08 14.49
N HIS A 212 16.69 15.77 15.48
CA HIS A 212 15.42 15.08 15.22
C HIS A 212 14.40 15.98 14.50
N ALA A 213 14.29 17.25 14.93
CA ALA A 213 13.42 18.24 14.26
C ALA A 213 13.86 18.48 12.81
N GLU A 214 15.16 18.65 12.56
CA GLU A 214 15.72 18.82 11.20
C GLU A 214 15.44 17.60 10.30
N ARG A 215 15.46 16.39 10.87
CA ARG A 215 15.13 15.18 10.12
C ARG A 215 13.66 15.15 9.71
N ILE A 216 12.74 15.51 10.62
CA ILE A 216 11.30 15.61 10.31
C ILE A 216 11.07 16.69 9.25
N GLU A 217 11.63 17.90 9.43
CA GLU A 217 11.50 18.98 8.43
C GLU A 217 12.07 18.60 7.07
N GLY A 218 13.19 17.90 7.05
CA GLY A 218 13.78 17.37 5.82
C GLY A 218 12.88 16.35 5.13
N GLY A 219 12.25 15.47 5.89
CA GLY A 219 11.24 14.51 5.40
C GLY A 219 10.01 15.21 4.83
N LEU A 220 9.43 16.14 5.55
CA LEU A 220 8.28 16.93 5.08
C LEU A 220 8.59 17.69 3.80
N ALA A 221 9.74 18.37 3.72
CA ALA A 221 10.18 19.09 2.53
C ALA A 221 10.44 18.16 1.35
N MET A 222 10.91 16.92 1.57
CA MET A 222 11.08 15.90 0.53
C MET A 222 9.72 15.41 0.06
N ASN A 223 8.79 15.15 0.97
CA ASN A 223 7.46 14.65 0.65
C ASN A 223 6.66 15.66 -0.18
N GLU A 224 6.73 16.96 0.13
CA GLU A 224 6.10 18.00 -0.68
C GLU A 224 6.56 17.96 -2.15
N LYS A 225 7.85 17.65 -2.40
CA LYS A 225 8.41 17.53 -3.76
C LYS A 225 7.89 16.33 -4.55
N LEU A 226 7.23 15.38 -3.90
CA LEU A 226 6.57 14.25 -4.55
C LEU A 226 5.20 14.63 -5.14
N PHE A 227 4.67 15.83 -4.81
CA PHE A 227 3.39 16.31 -5.33
C PHE A 227 3.59 17.23 -6.54
N ARG A 228 2.67 17.11 -7.51
CA ARG A 228 2.77 17.65 -8.88
C ARG A 228 3.19 19.11 -8.93
N THR A 229 2.61 19.96 -8.09
CA THR A 229 2.91 21.40 -8.06
C THR A 229 4.39 21.66 -7.75
N GLN A 230 4.94 21.04 -6.71
CA GLN A 230 6.34 21.19 -6.33
C GLN A 230 7.25 20.38 -7.26
N PHE A 231 6.86 19.16 -7.60
CA PHE A 231 7.60 18.27 -8.48
C PHE A 231 7.90 18.92 -9.85
N ASN A 232 6.95 19.66 -10.41
CA ASN A 232 7.15 20.34 -11.69
C ASN A 232 8.06 21.57 -11.59
N GLN A 233 8.31 22.10 -10.40
CA GLN A 233 9.15 23.28 -10.17
C GLN A 233 10.62 22.97 -9.88
N ILE A 234 10.92 21.76 -9.39
CA ILE A 234 12.29 21.37 -9.09
C ILE A 234 13.08 21.04 -10.36
N GLU A 235 14.37 21.33 -10.32
CA GLU A 235 15.31 21.12 -11.43
C GLU A 235 15.54 19.61 -11.71
N ASN A 236 15.87 19.26 -12.93
CA ASN A 236 16.08 17.86 -13.31
C ASN A 236 17.17 17.15 -12.49
N THR A 237 18.21 17.86 -12.03
CA THR A 237 19.24 17.30 -11.14
C THR A 237 18.66 16.90 -9.78
N GLU A 238 17.72 17.67 -9.27
CA GLU A 238 17.03 17.37 -8.02
C GLU A 238 16.01 16.25 -8.22
N LYS A 239 15.26 16.25 -9.33
CA LYS A 239 14.39 15.12 -9.72
C LYS A 239 15.18 13.82 -9.80
N GLN A 240 16.34 13.83 -10.43
CA GLN A 240 17.19 12.64 -10.53
C GLN A 240 17.57 12.11 -9.14
N THR A 241 18.04 12.97 -8.24
CA THR A 241 18.37 12.57 -6.86
C THR A 241 17.17 11.99 -6.12
N LEU A 242 15.99 12.60 -6.29
CA LEU A 242 14.74 12.12 -5.71
C LEU A 242 14.37 10.73 -6.25
N MET A 243 14.46 10.54 -7.58
CA MET A 243 14.17 9.25 -8.22
C MET A 243 15.19 8.17 -7.83
N GLU A 244 16.48 8.49 -7.73
CA GLU A 244 17.50 7.57 -7.23
C GLU A 244 17.22 7.13 -5.79
N SER A 245 16.71 8.03 -4.93
CA SER A 245 16.33 7.70 -3.56
C SER A 245 15.10 6.77 -3.51
N LEU A 246 14.10 6.99 -4.37
CA LEU A 246 12.94 6.10 -4.50
C LEU A 246 13.36 4.72 -5.03
N ALA A 247 14.25 4.66 -6.02
CA ALA A 247 14.79 3.40 -6.53
C ALA A 247 15.42 2.56 -5.42
N ALA A 248 16.25 3.19 -4.58
CA ALA A 248 16.88 2.52 -3.45
C ALA A 248 15.85 2.07 -2.38
N ARG A 249 14.83 2.89 -2.11
CA ARG A 249 13.79 2.60 -1.11
C ARG A 249 12.92 1.42 -1.50
N TYR A 250 12.57 1.29 -2.79
CA TYR A 250 11.64 0.27 -3.28
C TYR A 250 12.33 -0.89 -4.01
N ASP A 251 13.66 -0.98 -3.90
CA ASP A 251 14.48 -2.04 -4.53
C ASP A 251 14.21 -2.14 -6.04
N MET A 252 14.39 -1.02 -6.74
CA MET A 252 14.18 -0.87 -8.18
C MET A 252 15.45 -0.35 -8.85
N THR A 253 15.58 -0.60 -10.16
CA THR A 253 16.62 0.00 -10.98
C THR A 253 16.10 1.30 -11.60
N PHE A 254 16.75 2.44 -11.31
CA PHE A 254 16.44 3.70 -11.97
C PHE A 254 17.03 3.74 -13.37
N LEU A 255 16.21 3.89 -14.40
CA LEU A 255 16.63 3.91 -15.81
C LEU A 255 16.92 5.32 -16.34
N GLY A 256 16.47 6.36 -15.63
CA GLY A 256 16.69 7.75 -16.01
C GLY A 256 15.43 8.59 -16.00
N LEU A 257 15.60 9.90 -16.23
CA LEU A 257 14.49 10.83 -16.40
C LEU A 257 14.05 10.83 -17.86
N HIS A 258 12.73 10.89 -18.06
CA HIS A 258 12.10 11.07 -19.36
C HIS A 258 11.02 12.14 -19.30
N THR A 259 10.82 12.88 -20.40
CA THR A 259 9.75 13.86 -20.52
C THR A 259 8.67 13.29 -21.43
N PHE A 260 7.47 13.17 -20.90
CA PHE A 260 6.27 12.81 -21.64
C PHE A 260 5.43 14.05 -21.86
N ASP A 261 5.03 14.29 -23.09
CA ASP A 261 4.25 15.46 -23.51
C ASP A 261 3.12 15.00 -24.41
N ARG A 262 1.88 15.13 -23.94
CA ARG A 262 0.71 14.73 -24.72
C ARG A 262 -0.54 15.49 -24.27
N TRP A 263 -1.42 15.83 -25.20
CA TRP A 263 -2.70 16.48 -24.97
C TRP A 263 -2.61 17.77 -24.13
N GLY A 264 -1.53 18.54 -24.32
CA GLY A 264 -1.30 19.80 -23.63
C GLY A 264 -0.86 19.65 -22.17
N GLN A 265 -0.58 18.44 -21.72
CA GLN A 265 0.01 18.16 -20.42
C GLN A 265 1.41 17.58 -20.59
N SER A 266 2.31 17.87 -19.65
CA SER A 266 3.71 17.41 -19.67
C SER A 266 4.19 17.01 -18.28
N CYS A 267 5.01 15.96 -18.21
CA CYS A 267 5.68 15.53 -16.98
C CYS A 267 7.09 15.03 -17.32
N THR A 268 8.11 15.62 -16.68
CA THR A 268 9.47 15.05 -16.66
C THR A 268 9.62 14.23 -15.40
N THR A 269 9.75 12.92 -15.54
CA THR A 269 9.70 11.97 -14.42
C THR A 269 10.68 10.81 -14.61
N GLY A 270 10.83 9.96 -13.57
CA GLY A 270 11.73 8.81 -13.57
C GLY A 270 11.06 7.55 -14.12
N ILE A 271 11.84 6.80 -14.91
CA ILE A 271 11.50 5.43 -15.30
C ILE A 271 12.33 4.46 -14.47
N PHE A 272 11.71 3.37 -14.06
CA PHE A 272 12.29 2.33 -13.19
C PHE A 272 12.03 0.95 -13.78
N GLU A 273 12.86 0.00 -13.40
CA GLU A 273 12.68 -1.42 -13.73
C GLU A 273 12.66 -2.24 -12.43
N LYS A 274 11.71 -3.17 -12.32
CA LYS A 274 11.62 -4.17 -11.25
C LYS A 274 11.03 -5.45 -11.80
N ASP A 275 11.74 -6.57 -11.63
CA ASP A 275 11.31 -7.91 -12.03
C ASP A 275 10.87 -8.01 -13.51
N GLY A 276 11.57 -7.28 -14.40
CA GLY A 276 11.30 -7.24 -15.83
C GLY A 276 10.13 -6.33 -16.25
N ARG A 277 9.59 -5.53 -15.32
CA ARG A 277 8.49 -4.57 -15.54
C ARG A 277 9.02 -3.15 -15.51
N GLU A 278 8.56 -2.31 -16.42
CA GLU A 278 8.84 -0.89 -16.36
C GLU A 278 7.77 -0.15 -15.54
N PHE A 279 8.23 0.70 -14.63
CA PHE A 279 7.41 1.61 -13.84
C PHE A 279 7.78 3.04 -14.13
N VAL A 280 6.83 3.95 -13.97
CA VAL A 280 7.06 5.39 -14.00
C VAL A 280 6.59 6.02 -12.69
N PHE A 281 7.33 7.02 -12.21
CA PHE A 281 6.87 7.79 -11.06
C PHE A 281 5.79 8.80 -11.49
N VAL A 282 4.64 8.76 -10.83
CA VAL A 282 3.56 9.72 -11.00
C VAL A 282 3.42 10.53 -9.73
N PRO A 283 3.62 11.87 -9.81
CA PRO A 283 3.49 12.74 -8.63
C PRO A 283 2.05 12.78 -8.13
N GLY A 284 1.88 12.86 -6.82
CA GLY A 284 0.57 13.07 -6.21
C GLY A 284 -0.03 14.44 -6.56
N ASP A 285 -1.35 14.59 -6.43
CA ASP A 285 -2.04 15.85 -6.68
C ASP A 285 -3.40 15.90 -5.96
N THR A 286 -3.96 17.08 -5.83
CA THR A 286 -5.36 17.28 -5.46
C THR A 286 -6.12 17.75 -6.69
N VAL A 287 -6.96 16.89 -7.24
CA VAL A 287 -7.62 17.08 -8.53
C VAL A 287 -9.14 17.04 -8.42
N THR A 288 -9.79 17.68 -9.40
CA THR A 288 -11.24 17.53 -9.61
C THR A 288 -11.48 16.39 -10.58
N LEU A 289 -12.13 15.32 -10.14
CA LEU A 289 -12.54 14.17 -10.92
C LEU A 289 -14.03 14.20 -11.21
N GLY A 290 -14.48 13.38 -12.16
CA GLY A 290 -15.87 13.29 -12.60
C GLY A 290 -16.23 14.35 -13.64
N TRP A 291 -17.38 14.18 -14.29
CA TRP A 291 -17.81 15.00 -15.43
C TRP A 291 -19.25 15.47 -15.24
N GLU A 292 -19.57 16.67 -15.73
CA GLU A 292 -20.90 17.25 -15.64
C GLU A 292 -21.42 17.70 -17.02
N GLN A 293 -20.55 18.30 -17.83
CA GLN A 293 -20.90 18.84 -19.12
C GLN A 293 -19.67 19.03 -20.01
N PHE A 294 -19.86 19.15 -21.30
CA PHE A 294 -18.79 19.50 -22.22
C PHE A 294 -18.13 20.83 -21.83
N THR A 295 -16.81 20.87 -21.85
CA THR A 295 -16.01 22.02 -21.43
C THR A 295 -15.65 22.91 -22.60
N VAL A 296 -15.23 22.35 -23.74
CA VAL A 296 -14.90 23.04 -24.98
C VAL A 296 -15.91 22.77 -26.07
N GLY A 297 -16.76 21.76 -25.92
CA GLY A 297 -17.75 21.31 -26.87
C GLY A 297 -17.25 20.25 -27.85
N LEU A 298 -18.17 19.54 -28.47
CA LEU A 298 -17.86 18.51 -29.44
C LEU A 298 -17.27 19.14 -30.73
N ASN A 299 -16.35 18.42 -31.38
CA ASN A 299 -15.98 18.69 -32.75
C ASN A 299 -17.11 18.29 -33.71
N GLN A 300 -17.00 18.71 -34.97
CA GLN A 300 -18.05 18.49 -35.95
C GLN A 300 -18.40 17.01 -36.14
N ASP A 301 -17.40 16.16 -36.29
CA ASP A 301 -17.59 14.73 -36.55
C ASP A 301 -18.28 14.01 -35.38
N SER A 302 -17.85 14.27 -34.13
CA SER A 302 -18.51 13.71 -32.93
C SER A 302 -19.94 14.26 -32.77
N GLN A 303 -20.19 15.50 -33.11
CA GLN A 303 -21.53 16.08 -33.08
C GLN A 303 -22.45 15.42 -34.12
N GLU A 304 -21.97 15.25 -35.36
CA GLU A 304 -22.71 14.58 -36.42
C GLU A 304 -23.04 13.13 -36.08
N GLU A 305 -22.08 12.39 -35.51
CA GLU A 305 -22.30 11.02 -35.03
C GLU A 305 -23.33 10.96 -33.90
N LEU A 306 -23.24 11.85 -32.94
CA LEU A 306 -24.20 11.91 -31.83
C LEU A 306 -25.60 12.29 -32.29
N ASP A 307 -25.73 13.28 -33.17
CA ASP A 307 -27.00 13.70 -33.74
C ASP A 307 -27.65 12.57 -34.55
N TYR A 308 -26.84 11.80 -35.31
CA TYR A 308 -27.32 10.63 -36.05
C TYR A 308 -27.89 9.57 -35.10
N LEU A 309 -27.19 9.25 -34.01
CA LEU A 309 -27.64 8.25 -33.03
C LEU A 309 -28.91 8.69 -32.31
N ILE A 310 -29.00 9.96 -31.90
CA ILE A 310 -30.19 10.54 -31.27
C ILE A 310 -31.41 10.44 -32.24
N GLN A 311 -31.21 10.73 -33.52
CA GLN A 311 -32.26 10.63 -34.54
C GLN A 311 -32.66 9.18 -34.83
N GLU A 312 -31.68 8.28 -35.00
CA GLU A 312 -31.93 6.85 -35.31
C GLU A 312 -32.70 6.14 -34.19
N TRP A 313 -32.42 6.52 -32.95
CA TRP A 313 -33.03 5.90 -31.76
C TRP A 313 -34.23 6.70 -31.21
N GLU A 314 -34.66 7.75 -31.94
CA GLU A 314 -35.79 8.65 -31.57
C GLU A 314 -35.66 9.17 -30.11
N MET A 315 -34.44 9.48 -29.68
CA MET A 315 -34.16 9.91 -28.30
C MET A 315 -34.50 11.39 -28.10
N GLU A 316 -35.40 11.69 -27.17
CA GLU A 316 -35.71 13.05 -26.73
C GLU A 316 -34.90 13.41 -25.48
N CYS A 317 -33.57 13.56 -25.60
CA CYS A 317 -32.71 13.90 -24.49
C CYS A 317 -31.65 14.96 -24.84
N ASP A 318 -31.20 15.68 -23.82
CA ASP A 318 -30.01 16.52 -23.91
C ASP A 318 -28.76 15.60 -23.98
N PRO A 319 -27.87 15.76 -24.97
CA PRO A 319 -26.63 14.99 -25.05
C PRO A 319 -25.80 14.98 -23.77
N ASN A 320 -25.74 16.12 -23.05
CA ASN A 320 -25.06 16.16 -21.76
C ASN A 320 -25.73 15.27 -20.70
N GLU A 321 -27.06 15.20 -20.69
CA GLU A 321 -27.78 14.32 -19.74
C GLU A 321 -27.54 12.85 -20.04
N MET A 322 -27.57 12.46 -21.30
CA MET A 322 -27.32 11.10 -21.74
C MET A 322 -25.92 10.63 -21.35
N ILE A 323 -24.88 11.42 -21.62
CA ILE A 323 -23.50 11.06 -21.29
C ILE A 323 -23.30 11.08 -19.78
N ARG A 324 -23.88 12.06 -19.05
CA ARG A 324 -23.77 12.19 -17.60
C ARG A 324 -24.26 10.94 -16.85
N GLU A 325 -25.23 10.21 -17.39
CA GLU A 325 -25.70 8.95 -16.81
C GLU A 325 -24.58 7.90 -16.68
N SER A 326 -23.62 7.92 -17.60
CA SER A 326 -22.46 7.02 -17.59
C SER A 326 -21.25 7.58 -16.82
N MET A 327 -21.28 8.87 -16.47
CA MET A 327 -20.13 9.55 -15.84
C MET A 327 -20.26 9.62 -14.32
N ALA A 328 -19.12 9.54 -13.63
CA ALA A 328 -19.02 9.78 -12.20
C ALA A 328 -19.29 11.26 -11.86
N SER A 329 -19.94 11.51 -10.73
CA SER A 329 -20.21 12.89 -10.27
C SER A 329 -18.92 13.63 -9.94
N VAL A 330 -18.96 14.96 -10.14
CA VAL A 330 -17.82 15.85 -9.86
C VAL A 330 -17.48 15.83 -8.37
N ARG A 331 -16.19 15.61 -8.06
CA ARG A 331 -15.65 15.57 -6.69
C ARG A 331 -14.19 16.01 -6.64
N GLN A 332 -13.73 16.45 -5.50
CA GLN A 332 -12.30 16.62 -5.20
C GLN A 332 -11.72 15.29 -4.72
N ALA A 333 -10.54 14.95 -5.23
CA ALA A 333 -9.81 13.76 -4.82
C ALA A 333 -8.35 14.13 -4.52
N ALA A 334 -7.85 13.66 -3.38
CA ALA A 334 -6.44 13.74 -3.02
C ALA A 334 -5.76 12.42 -3.45
N ILE A 335 -4.84 12.51 -4.39
CA ILE A 335 -4.11 11.38 -4.96
C ILE A 335 -2.68 11.42 -4.45
N GLY A 336 -2.22 10.35 -3.82
CA GLY A 336 -0.83 10.21 -3.37
C GLY A 336 0.15 9.96 -4.52
N PRO A 337 1.44 10.21 -4.32
CA PRO A 337 2.47 9.86 -5.29
C PRO A 337 2.60 8.33 -5.41
N MET A 338 2.91 7.83 -6.61
CA MET A 338 3.01 6.40 -6.86
C MET A 338 4.00 6.03 -7.96
N LEU A 339 4.53 4.81 -7.88
CA LEU A 339 5.25 4.15 -8.95
C LEU A 339 4.24 3.26 -9.67
N VAL A 340 4.07 3.45 -10.97
CA VAL A 340 2.97 2.89 -11.75
C VAL A 340 3.53 2.08 -12.91
N GLY A 341 3.06 0.84 -13.08
CA GLY A 341 3.37 0.02 -14.25
C GLY A 341 2.99 0.74 -15.55
N ARG A 342 3.93 0.87 -16.48
CA ARG A 342 3.72 1.65 -17.71
C ARG A 342 2.71 1.00 -18.63
N GLU A 343 2.74 -0.33 -18.71
CA GLU A 343 1.88 -1.14 -19.55
C GLU A 343 0.85 -1.90 -18.70
N LEU A 344 -0.22 -2.36 -19.34
CA LEU A 344 -1.16 -3.30 -18.78
C LEU A 344 -0.55 -4.70 -18.77
N GLU A 345 -0.87 -5.47 -17.73
CA GLU A 345 -0.50 -6.87 -17.62
C GLU A 345 -1.69 -7.79 -17.86
N GLU A 346 -1.44 -8.83 -18.63
CA GLU A 346 -2.41 -9.89 -18.89
C GLU A 346 -2.60 -10.79 -17.66
N LEU A 347 -3.76 -11.40 -17.58
CA LEU A 347 -4.15 -12.37 -16.58
C LEU A 347 -4.49 -13.70 -17.22
N CYS A 348 -4.54 -14.74 -16.41
CA CYS A 348 -4.99 -16.08 -16.80
C CYS A 348 -4.10 -16.82 -17.81
N TRP A 349 -3.22 -16.16 -18.53
CA TRP A 349 -2.37 -16.77 -19.55
C TRP A 349 -0.97 -17.07 -19.03
N GLU A 350 -0.71 -18.35 -18.69
CA GLU A 350 0.60 -18.85 -18.23
C GLU A 350 1.47 -19.24 -19.42
N PRO A 351 2.63 -18.59 -19.63
CA PRO A 351 3.57 -19.03 -20.67
C PRO A 351 4.18 -20.37 -20.31
N VAL A 352 4.09 -21.33 -21.24
CA VAL A 352 4.56 -22.70 -21.05
C VAL A 352 5.54 -23.11 -22.15
N LYS A 353 6.34 -24.14 -21.85
CA LYS A 353 7.22 -24.75 -22.84
C LYS A 353 6.46 -25.79 -23.66
N MET A 354 6.97 -26.07 -24.88
CA MET A 354 6.39 -27.05 -25.80
C MET A 354 6.31 -28.47 -25.21
N ASP A 355 7.12 -28.80 -24.23
CA ASP A 355 7.15 -30.10 -23.54
C ASP A 355 6.31 -30.13 -22.24
N ASP A 356 5.48 -29.12 -22.01
CA ASP A 356 4.59 -29.09 -20.84
C ASP A 356 3.62 -30.29 -20.91
N PRO A 357 3.52 -31.10 -19.84
CA PRO A 357 2.65 -32.27 -19.81
C PRO A 357 1.18 -32.00 -20.09
N ARG A 358 0.70 -30.78 -19.73
CA ARG A 358 -0.70 -30.38 -19.97
C ARG A 358 -1.05 -30.32 -21.43
N LEU A 359 -0.11 -29.96 -22.32
CA LEU A 359 -0.32 -29.92 -23.76
C LEU A 359 -0.55 -31.35 -24.32
N THR A 360 0.12 -32.35 -23.77
CA THR A 360 0.00 -33.75 -24.24
C THR A 360 -1.31 -34.41 -23.81
N THR A 361 -2.00 -33.88 -22.79
CA THR A 361 -3.30 -34.40 -22.33
C THR A 361 -4.46 -33.90 -23.19
N HIS A 362 -4.21 -32.93 -24.07
CA HIS A 362 -5.21 -32.32 -24.97
C HIS A 362 -4.83 -32.50 -26.45
N PRO A 363 -5.16 -33.66 -27.07
CA PRO A 363 -4.78 -33.94 -28.47
C PRO A 363 -5.32 -32.91 -29.49
N ASP A 364 -6.46 -32.30 -29.17
CA ASP A 364 -7.06 -31.27 -30.03
C ASP A 364 -6.20 -29.99 -30.06
N TRP A 365 -5.61 -29.58 -28.94
CA TRP A 365 -4.68 -28.44 -28.91
C TRP A 365 -3.44 -28.69 -29.77
N LEU A 366 -2.90 -29.93 -29.73
CA LEU A 366 -1.75 -30.32 -30.57
C LEU A 366 -2.11 -30.34 -32.05
N LYS A 367 -3.37 -30.60 -32.40
CA LYS A 367 -3.84 -30.51 -33.79
C LYS A 367 -3.90 -29.05 -34.23
N GLU A 368 -4.54 -28.18 -33.44
CA GLU A 368 -4.64 -26.74 -33.75
C GLU A 368 -3.24 -26.11 -33.83
N PHE A 369 -2.31 -26.48 -32.93
CA PHE A 369 -0.93 -26.03 -33.02
C PHE A 369 -0.26 -26.43 -34.36
N ARG A 370 -0.46 -27.66 -34.83
CA ARG A 370 0.12 -28.10 -36.13
C ARG A 370 -0.48 -27.33 -37.30
N ASP A 371 -1.78 -27.12 -37.26
CA ASP A 371 -2.48 -26.39 -38.33
C ASP A 371 -2.03 -24.91 -38.32
N PHE A 372 -1.91 -24.27 -37.15
CA PHE A 372 -1.35 -22.93 -36.97
C PHE A 372 0.10 -22.80 -37.45
N ALA A 373 0.95 -23.77 -37.14
CA ALA A 373 2.36 -23.76 -37.55
C ALA A 373 2.57 -23.70 -39.07
N TRP A 374 1.57 -24.13 -39.86
CA TRP A 374 1.57 -24.11 -41.33
C TRP A 374 0.72 -22.96 -41.89
N SER A 375 0.08 -22.14 -41.06
CA SER A 375 -0.67 -20.95 -41.46
C SER A 375 0.23 -19.72 -41.53
N ASP A 376 -0.30 -18.64 -42.10
CA ASP A 376 0.34 -17.30 -42.10
C ASP A 376 -0.14 -16.44 -40.91
N LEU A 377 -0.88 -17.01 -39.94
CA LEU A 377 -1.38 -16.31 -38.77
C LEU A 377 -0.25 -16.01 -37.77
N ASP A 378 -0.30 -14.86 -37.12
CA ASP A 378 0.63 -14.47 -36.07
C ASP A 378 0.24 -15.02 -34.71
N SER A 379 -1.06 -15.21 -34.46
CA SER A 379 -1.57 -15.80 -33.23
C SER A 379 -2.80 -16.67 -33.48
N LEU A 380 -3.04 -17.60 -32.56
CA LEU A 380 -4.26 -18.42 -32.46
C LEU A 380 -4.65 -18.56 -31.00
N THR A 381 -5.85 -18.12 -30.64
CA THR A 381 -6.41 -18.28 -29.30
C THR A 381 -7.61 -19.20 -29.33
N LEU A 382 -7.55 -20.29 -28.56
CA LEU A 382 -8.72 -21.10 -28.24
C LEU A 382 -9.28 -20.60 -26.91
N HIS A 383 -10.49 -20.09 -26.95
CA HIS A 383 -11.16 -19.44 -25.83
C HIS A 383 -10.95 -20.19 -24.50
N GLN A 384 -10.42 -19.50 -23.50
CA GLN A 384 -10.12 -19.99 -22.15
C GLN A 384 -9.43 -21.36 -22.12
N SER A 385 -8.51 -21.62 -23.04
CA SER A 385 -7.84 -22.91 -23.16
C SER A 385 -6.35 -22.80 -23.47
N VAL A 386 -5.99 -22.48 -24.69
CA VAL A 386 -4.59 -22.33 -25.12
C VAL A 386 -4.46 -21.18 -26.12
N ARG A 387 -3.38 -20.43 -26.03
CA ARG A 387 -2.97 -19.39 -26.98
C ARG A 387 -1.59 -19.73 -27.52
N ILE A 388 -1.39 -19.52 -28.79
CA ILE A 388 -0.14 -19.78 -29.49
C ILE A 388 0.20 -18.53 -30.29
N GLU A 389 1.41 -18.02 -30.13
CA GLU A 389 1.91 -16.83 -30.81
C GLU A 389 3.18 -17.15 -31.58
N ARG A 390 3.31 -16.56 -32.76
CA ARG A 390 4.53 -16.62 -33.56
C ARG A 390 5.50 -15.55 -33.06
N THR A 391 6.73 -15.94 -32.80
CA THR A 391 7.79 -15.05 -32.36
C THR A 391 9.00 -15.18 -33.28
N GLU A 392 9.92 -14.23 -33.25
CA GLU A 392 11.20 -14.32 -33.97
C GLU A 392 12.00 -15.59 -33.66
N LYS A 393 11.80 -16.19 -32.48
CA LYS A 393 12.51 -17.38 -32.00
C LYS A 393 11.73 -18.68 -32.18
N GLY A 394 10.54 -18.65 -32.78
CA GLY A 394 9.65 -19.77 -32.95
C GLY A 394 8.23 -19.48 -32.45
N PHE A 395 7.73 -20.33 -31.56
CA PHE A 395 6.37 -20.18 -31.01
C PHE A 395 6.42 -20.02 -29.50
N GLN A 396 5.56 -19.14 -28.97
CA GLN A 396 5.25 -19.07 -27.56
C GLN A 396 3.86 -19.67 -27.34
N ILE A 397 3.72 -20.51 -26.33
CA ILE A 397 2.45 -21.16 -25.97
C ILE A 397 2.05 -20.68 -24.59
N TYR A 398 0.77 -20.43 -24.42
CA TYR A 398 0.16 -20.08 -23.13
C TYR A 398 -0.99 -21.04 -22.84
N ILE A 399 -1.13 -21.43 -21.58
CA ILE A 399 -2.28 -22.20 -21.09
C ILE A 399 -3.12 -21.29 -20.22
N TYR A 400 -4.44 -21.34 -20.42
CA TYR A 400 -5.39 -20.56 -19.63
C TYR A 400 -5.55 -21.18 -18.24
N ASN A 401 -5.27 -20.39 -17.21
CA ASN A 401 -5.51 -20.74 -15.81
C ASN A 401 -6.58 -19.81 -15.26
N ARG A 402 -7.65 -20.37 -14.73
CA ARG A 402 -8.68 -19.58 -14.06
C ARG A 402 -8.11 -18.99 -12.77
N THR A 403 -8.43 -17.75 -12.53
CA THR A 403 -8.11 -17.03 -11.30
C THR A 403 -9.25 -16.07 -10.95
N ASP A 404 -9.31 -15.59 -9.74
CA ASP A 404 -10.30 -14.64 -9.29
C ASP A 404 -9.68 -13.36 -8.73
N TYR A 405 -10.55 -12.37 -8.46
CA TYR A 405 -10.13 -11.05 -7.97
C TYR A 405 -9.39 -11.13 -6.63
N ASP A 406 -9.84 -11.99 -5.71
CA ASP A 406 -9.22 -12.11 -4.38
C ASP A 406 -7.81 -12.76 -4.49
N GLU A 407 -7.65 -13.74 -5.38
CA GLU A 407 -6.36 -14.37 -5.68
C GLU A 407 -5.37 -13.37 -6.32
N LEU A 408 -5.85 -12.53 -7.24
CA LEU A 408 -5.03 -11.46 -7.82
C LEU A 408 -4.52 -10.50 -6.75
N LEU A 409 -5.42 -9.98 -5.89
CA LEU A 409 -5.03 -9.07 -4.82
C LEU A 409 -4.00 -9.69 -3.88
N ALA A 410 -4.23 -10.94 -3.43
CA ALA A 410 -3.30 -11.65 -2.57
C ALA A 410 -1.94 -11.93 -3.25
N GLY A 411 -1.94 -12.15 -4.56
CA GLY A 411 -0.73 -12.31 -5.36
C GLY A 411 0.11 -11.04 -5.46
N LEU A 412 -0.54 -9.91 -5.68
CA LEU A 412 0.11 -8.60 -5.74
C LEU A 412 0.68 -8.18 -4.38
N GLU A 413 -0.09 -8.36 -3.30
CA GLU A 413 0.34 -8.01 -1.94
C GLU A 413 1.62 -8.76 -1.53
N LYS A 414 1.75 -10.04 -1.87
CA LYS A 414 2.98 -10.82 -1.64
C LYS A 414 4.21 -10.28 -2.37
N GLN A 415 4.01 -9.55 -3.47
CA GLN A 415 5.06 -8.89 -4.24
C GLN A 415 5.30 -7.44 -3.79
N GLY A 416 4.57 -6.95 -2.78
CA GLY A 416 4.59 -5.54 -2.37
C GLY A 416 3.95 -4.59 -3.39
N LEU A 417 3.07 -5.13 -4.24
CA LEU A 417 2.34 -4.41 -5.27
C LEU A 417 0.86 -4.24 -4.90
N SER A 418 0.18 -3.34 -5.57
CA SER A 418 -1.26 -3.09 -5.40
C SER A 418 -1.87 -2.72 -6.76
N LEU A 419 -3.20 -2.57 -6.78
CA LEU A 419 -3.94 -1.98 -7.89
C LEU A 419 -4.27 -0.51 -7.59
N PRO A 420 -4.41 0.36 -8.61
CA PRO A 420 -4.96 1.70 -8.42
C PRO A 420 -6.41 1.62 -7.95
N THR A 421 -6.85 2.54 -7.12
CA THR A 421 -8.28 2.79 -6.88
C THR A 421 -8.90 3.45 -8.11
N ALA A 422 -10.23 3.52 -8.19
CA ALA A 422 -10.90 4.19 -9.29
C ALA A 422 -10.53 5.68 -9.42
N ASP A 423 -10.30 6.37 -8.30
CA ASP A 423 -9.87 7.77 -8.30
C ASP A 423 -8.41 7.91 -8.77
N GLU A 424 -7.52 7.03 -8.32
CA GLU A 424 -6.14 6.97 -8.81
C GLU A 424 -6.11 6.65 -10.32
N TRP A 425 -6.89 5.66 -10.76
CA TRP A 425 -7.01 5.33 -12.18
C TRP A 425 -7.47 6.53 -13.01
N ALA A 426 -8.51 7.24 -12.57
CA ALA A 426 -9.02 8.43 -13.26
C ALA A 426 -7.97 9.54 -13.36
N TYR A 427 -7.16 9.72 -12.33
CA TYR A 427 -6.03 10.63 -12.33
C TYR A 427 -4.92 10.17 -13.29
N LEU A 428 -4.54 8.90 -13.24
CA LEU A 428 -3.53 8.32 -14.13
C LEU A 428 -3.92 8.46 -15.60
N CYS A 429 -5.18 8.28 -15.92
CA CYS A 429 -5.72 8.43 -17.27
C CYS A 429 -5.79 9.90 -17.71
N GLY A 430 -6.42 10.76 -16.90
CA GLY A 430 -6.80 12.12 -17.31
C GLY A 430 -5.92 13.25 -16.76
N GLY A 431 -5.12 13.01 -15.71
CA GLY A 431 -4.30 14.05 -15.04
C GLY A 431 -5.12 15.22 -14.49
N GLY A 432 -6.42 15.00 -14.20
CA GLY A 432 -7.34 16.04 -13.76
C GLY A 432 -7.94 16.88 -14.91
N CYS A 433 -7.92 16.39 -16.16
CA CYS A 433 -8.59 17.07 -17.27
C CYS A 433 -10.07 17.31 -16.97
N ARG A 434 -10.65 18.34 -17.59
CA ARG A 434 -12.09 18.68 -17.43
C ARG A 434 -12.90 18.39 -18.67
N THR A 435 -12.25 18.07 -19.78
CA THR A 435 -12.85 17.57 -21.01
C THR A 435 -13.27 16.11 -20.85
N LEU A 436 -14.21 15.63 -21.66
CA LEU A 436 -14.73 14.26 -21.57
C LEU A 436 -13.62 13.20 -21.69
N PHE A 437 -12.65 13.45 -22.56
CA PHE A 437 -11.43 12.66 -22.73
C PHE A 437 -10.18 13.52 -22.47
N PRO A 438 -9.00 12.92 -22.26
CA PRO A 438 -7.76 13.68 -22.11
C PRO A 438 -7.40 14.57 -23.29
N TRP A 439 -7.83 14.22 -24.51
CA TRP A 439 -7.59 14.95 -25.76
C TRP A 439 -8.68 15.98 -26.12
N GLY A 440 -9.81 15.98 -25.42
CA GLY A 440 -10.93 16.89 -25.71
C GLY A 440 -12.30 16.33 -25.34
N ASP A 441 -13.37 17.02 -25.74
CA ASP A 441 -14.74 16.55 -25.47
C ASP A 441 -15.26 15.57 -26.54
N GLY A 442 -14.66 15.53 -27.75
CA GLY A 442 -15.01 14.61 -28.82
C GLY A 442 -13.87 13.69 -29.22
N MET A 443 -14.13 12.77 -30.12
CA MET A 443 -13.10 11.91 -30.73
C MET A 443 -12.35 12.65 -31.82
N ASP A 444 -11.06 12.34 -31.94
CA ASP A 444 -10.28 12.72 -33.11
C ASP A 444 -10.28 11.57 -34.12
N TYR A 445 -11.11 11.71 -35.16
CA TYR A 445 -11.28 10.68 -36.19
C TYR A 445 -10.07 10.54 -37.11
N SER A 446 -9.03 11.37 -36.93
CA SER A 446 -7.75 11.19 -37.61
C SER A 446 -6.81 10.23 -36.91
N MET A 447 -7.14 9.84 -35.68
CA MET A 447 -6.36 8.84 -34.91
C MET A 447 -6.40 7.47 -35.59
N HIS A 448 -5.25 6.81 -35.64
CA HIS A 448 -5.15 5.40 -36.00
C HIS A 448 -5.53 4.55 -34.76
N LEU A 449 -6.72 3.94 -34.82
CA LEU A 449 -7.30 3.17 -33.72
C LEU A 449 -7.27 1.67 -34.04
N HIS A 450 -6.95 0.85 -33.06
CA HIS A 450 -6.74 -0.60 -33.18
C HIS A 450 -7.87 -1.35 -33.93
N HIS A 451 -9.13 -0.96 -33.70
CA HIS A 451 -10.30 -1.64 -34.28
C HIS A 451 -10.84 -0.96 -35.55
N PHE A 452 -10.15 0.05 -36.05
CA PHE A 452 -10.57 0.86 -37.21
C PHE A 452 -9.44 1.00 -38.24
N GLU A 453 -8.66 -0.07 -38.39
CA GLU A 453 -7.57 -0.10 -39.37
C GLU A 453 -8.05 0.08 -40.80
N SER A 454 -7.34 0.89 -41.55
CA SER A 454 -7.41 0.89 -42.98
C SER A 454 -6.15 0.22 -43.58
N PRO A 455 -6.22 -0.40 -44.76
CA PRO A 455 -5.05 -0.98 -45.42
C PRO A 455 -3.90 0.01 -45.67
N GLU A 456 -4.16 1.32 -45.58
CA GLU A 456 -3.16 2.38 -45.75
C GLU A 456 -2.34 2.64 -44.47
N ASP A 457 -2.76 2.09 -43.34
CA ASP A 457 -2.21 2.35 -42.01
C ASP A 457 -1.45 1.13 -41.39
N GLU A 458 -1.37 0.02 -42.13
CA GLU A 458 -0.82 -1.29 -41.67
C GLU A 458 0.55 -1.19 -40.96
N ASP A 459 1.38 -0.20 -41.28
CA ASP A 459 2.72 -0.01 -40.69
C ASP A 459 2.78 1.13 -39.64
N LYS A 460 1.67 1.76 -39.29
CA LYS A 460 1.63 2.88 -38.34
C LYS A 460 1.34 2.39 -36.92
N PRO A 461 1.99 2.96 -35.91
CA PRO A 461 1.60 2.68 -34.52
C PRO A 461 0.17 3.20 -34.25
N PHE A 462 -0.53 2.54 -33.33
CA PHE A 462 -1.84 3.00 -32.89
C PHE A 462 -1.68 4.22 -31.98
N ASP A 463 -2.39 5.30 -32.28
CA ASP A 463 -2.25 6.57 -31.56
C ASP A 463 -2.58 6.45 -30.07
N MET A 464 -3.57 5.62 -29.72
CA MET A 464 -4.00 5.46 -28.34
C MET A 464 -3.07 4.58 -27.49
N GLU A 465 -2.23 3.76 -28.13
CA GLU A 465 -1.22 2.93 -27.44
C GLU A 465 0.03 3.72 -27.06
N GLU A 466 0.26 4.90 -27.68
CA GLU A 466 1.34 5.78 -27.26
C GLU A 466 1.15 6.24 -25.80
N PRO A 467 2.26 6.33 -25.03
CA PRO A 467 2.17 6.78 -23.64
C PRO A 467 1.54 8.15 -23.49
N ASN A 468 0.71 8.33 -22.47
CA ASN A 468 0.14 9.61 -22.09
C ASN A 468 1.22 10.54 -21.46
N PHE A 469 0.82 11.72 -20.99
CA PHE A 469 1.71 12.72 -20.36
C PHE A 469 2.34 12.26 -19.03
N PHE A 470 1.93 11.13 -18.45
CA PHE A 470 2.62 10.46 -17.34
C PHE A 470 3.52 9.30 -17.79
N GLY A 471 3.50 8.94 -19.07
CA GLY A 471 4.28 7.84 -19.61
C GLY A 471 3.58 6.48 -19.53
N LEU A 472 2.25 6.46 -19.48
CA LEU A 472 1.41 5.29 -19.33
C LEU A 472 0.63 5.00 -20.62
N SER A 473 0.67 3.76 -21.11
CA SER A 473 -0.31 3.27 -22.08
C SER A 473 -1.57 2.88 -21.29
N ILE A 474 -2.60 3.75 -21.34
CA ILE A 474 -3.78 3.64 -20.47
C ILE A 474 -5.05 4.01 -21.21
N ALA A 475 -6.13 3.26 -20.98
CA ALA A 475 -7.45 3.48 -21.55
C ALA A 475 -7.43 3.59 -23.07
N TYR A 476 -6.63 2.79 -23.73
CA TYR A 476 -6.35 2.88 -25.16
C TYR A 476 -7.25 1.98 -26.03
N ASP A 477 -7.91 1.01 -25.42
CA ASP A 477 -8.75 0.05 -26.09
C ASP A 477 -10.06 -0.18 -25.31
N PRO A 478 -11.26 0.11 -25.88
CA PRO A 478 -12.54 -0.10 -25.20
C PRO A 478 -12.85 -1.58 -24.90
N TYR A 479 -12.12 -2.54 -25.47
CA TYR A 479 -12.25 -3.96 -25.14
C TYR A 479 -11.50 -4.33 -23.87
N MET A 480 -10.47 -3.58 -23.47
CA MET A 480 -9.63 -3.89 -22.33
C MET A 480 -10.15 -3.21 -21.07
N ARG A 481 -10.54 -4.02 -20.07
CA ARG A 481 -10.97 -3.53 -18.77
C ARG A 481 -9.77 -3.54 -17.80
N GLU A 482 -9.47 -2.41 -17.20
CA GLU A 482 -8.44 -2.32 -16.15
C GLU A 482 -9.06 -2.59 -14.77
N ILE A 483 -8.59 -3.61 -14.07
CA ILE A 483 -9.03 -3.96 -12.73
C ILE A 483 -8.52 -2.92 -11.75
N VAL A 484 -9.42 -2.42 -10.89
CA VAL A 484 -9.09 -1.45 -9.84
C VAL A 484 -9.31 -2.03 -8.44
N LYS A 485 -8.61 -1.47 -7.45
CA LYS A 485 -8.76 -1.86 -6.04
C LYS A 485 -10.06 -1.30 -5.48
N ALA A 486 -10.97 -2.20 -5.10
CA ALA A 486 -12.24 -1.90 -4.45
C ALA A 486 -12.66 -3.05 -3.52
N ASP A 487 -13.75 -2.86 -2.75
CA ASP A 487 -14.30 -3.91 -1.88
C ASP A 487 -14.90 -5.08 -2.68
N VAL A 488 -15.25 -4.84 -3.94
CA VAL A 488 -15.80 -5.82 -4.88
C VAL A 488 -15.07 -5.72 -6.20
N PHE A 489 -15.09 -6.78 -7.02
CA PHE A 489 -14.46 -6.77 -8.33
C PHE A 489 -15.01 -5.62 -9.19
N THR A 490 -14.15 -4.67 -9.52
CA THR A 490 -14.49 -3.43 -10.20
C THR A 490 -13.47 -3.13 -11.28
N THR A 491 -13.92 -2.59 -12.42
CA THR A 491 -13.09 -2.28 -13.57
C THR A 491 -13.31 -0.85 -14.07
N CYS A 492 -12.31 -0.31 -14.78
CA CYS A 492 -12.31 0.97 -15.49
C CYS A 492 -11.71 0.78 -16.89
N GLY A 493 -11.73 1.80 -17.75
CA GLY A 493 -10.93 1.87 -18.97
C GLY A 493 -11.50 1.20 -20.20
N GLY A 494 -12.43 0.29 -20.06
CA GLY A 494 -13.13 -0.39 -21.14
C GLY A 494 -14.32 -1.16 -20.61
N ASP A 495 -15.18 -1.66 -21.49
CA ASP A 495 -16.39 -2.43 -21.13
C ASP A 495 -16.45 -3.81 -21.80
N GLY A 496 -15.30 -4.31 -22.27
CA GLY A 496 -15.22 -5.55 -23.07
C GLY A 496 -15.77 -5.36 -24.49
N GLY A 497 -15.80 -4.13 -25.00
CA GLY A 497 -16.27 -3.78 -26.34
C GLY A 497 -17.79 -3.74 -26.47
N ARG A 498 -18.56 -3.79 -25.38
CA ARG A 498 -20.04 -3.79 -25.44
C ARG A 498 -20.60 -2.53 -26.12
N SER A 499 -20.08 -1.37 -25.78
CA SER A 499 -20.53 -0.10 -26.37
C SER A 499 -20.17 0.00 -27.85
N ILE A 500 -18.92 -0.29 -28.19
CA ILE A 500 -18.42 -0.17 -29.58
C ILE A 500 -19.01 -1.23 -30.50
N CYS A 501 -19.10 -2.51 -30.05
CA CYS A 501 -19.77 -3.58 -30.80
C CYS A 501 -21.29 -3.45 -30.79
N GLY A 502 -21.86 -2.72 -29.83
CA GLY A 502 -23.31 -2.46 -29.73
C GLY A 502 -23.86 -1.48 -30.76
N GLY A 503 -23.02 -0.93 -31.64
CA GLY A 503 -23.43 -0.01 -32.70
C GLY A 503 -23.58 1.45 -32.24
N LEU A 504 -22.95 1.81 -31.12
CA LEU A 504 -22.96 3.17 -30.57
C LEU A 504 -21.98 4.13 -31.29
N GLY A 505 -21.33 3.66 -32.37
CA GLY A 505 -20.32 4.42 -33.09
C GLY A 505 -18.99 4.53 -32.32
N ILE A 506 -18.09 5.37 -32.83
CA ILE A 506 -16.74 5.53 -32.23
C ILE A 506 -16.83 6.42 -31.01
N PHE A 507 -17.52 7.55 -31.06
CA PHE A 507 -17.58 8.52 -29.95
C PHE A 507 -18.16 7.91 -28.67
N LEU A 508 -19.38 7.36 -28.76
CA LEU A 508 -19.98 6.71 -27.59
C LEU A 508 -19.35 5.35 -27.24
N GLY A 509 -18.78 4.67 -28.23
CA GLY A 509 -18.05 3.42 -28.06
C GLY A 509 -16.79 3.56 -27.21
N PHE A 510 -16.16 4.74 -27.24
CA PHE A 510 -14.99 5.06 -26.40
C PHE A 510 -15.34 5.69 -25.06
N LEU A 511 -16.61 5.94 -24.71
CA LEU A 511 -16.98 6.48 -23.40
C LEU A 511 -16.41 5.69 -22.20
N PRO A 512 -16.32 4.34 -22.23
CA PRO A 512 -15.71 3.58 -21.16
C PRO A 512 -14.23 3.95 -20.92
N CYS A 513 -13.52 4.43 -21.94
CA CYS A 513 -12.11 4.89 -21.85
C CYS A 513 -11.98 6.30 -21.26
N SER A 514 -13.10 7.02 -21.02
CA SER A 514 -13.05 8.34 -20.37
C SER A 514 -12.55 8.22 -18.92
N PRO A 515 -11.64 9.10 -18.44
CA PRO A 515 -11.23 9.16 -17.05
C PRO A 515 -12.38 9.50 -16.10
N HIS A 516 -13.52 9.89 -16.63
CA HIS A 516 -14.71 10.26 -15.87
C HIS A 516 -15.79 9.18 -15.86
N CYS A 517 -15.64 8.10 -16.65
CA CYS A 517 -16.60 7.02 -16.68
C CYS A 517 -16.76 6.38 -15.28
N LYS A 518 -18.01 6.02 -14.94
CA LYS A 518 -18.26 5.28 -13.68
C LYS A 518 -17.53 3.95 -13.72
N PRO A 519 -16.83 3.59 -12.65
CA PRO A 519 -16.30 2.23 -12.50
C PRO A 519 -17.42 1.20 -12.60
N GLU A 520 -17.15 0.10 -13.29
CA GLU A 520 -18.13 -0.98 -13.47
C GLU A 520 -17.89 -2.08 -12.45
N VAL A 521 -18.91 -2.39 -11.63
CA VAL A 521 -18.90 -3.53 -10.73
C VAL A 521 -19.24 -4.78 -11.53
N GLN A 522 -18.36 -5.79 -11.44
CA GLN A 522 -18.57 -7.07 -12.10
C GLN A 522 -19.40 -8.00 -11.22
N GLU A 523 -20.31 -8.76 -11.83
CA GLU A 523 -21.21 -9.67 -11.10
C GLU A 523 -20.48 -10.89 -10.57
N ASP A 524 -19.48 -11.37 -11.31
CA ASP A 524 -18.68 -12.55 -10.98
C ASP A 524 -17.27 -12.13 -10.53
N LYS A 525 -16.66 -12.87 -9.61
CA LYS A 525 -15.29 -12.67 -9.18
C LYS A 525 -14.26 -13.34 -10.09
N GLU A 526 -14.67 -14.29 -10.92
CA GLU A 526 -13.79 -14.97 -11.88
C GLU A 526 -13.32 -13.97 -12.94
N LEU A 527 -12.01 -13.88 -13.13
CA LEU A 527 -11.39 -12.97 -14.09
C LEU A 527 -11.43 -13.57 -15.49
N ASN A 528 -11.68 -12.73 -16.48
CA ASN A 528 -11.68 -13.11 -17.89
C ASN A 528 -10.40 -12.61 -18.57
N GLY A 529 -9.44 -13.50 -18.80
CA GLY A 529 -8.15 -13.16 -19.41
C GLY A 529 -8.19 -12.66 -20.86
N ASP A 530 -9.39 -12.60 -21.50
CA ASP A 530 -9.55 -12.01 -22.82
C ASP A 530 -9.90 -10.51 -22.74
N TYR A 531 -10.43 -10.05 -21.59
CA TYR A 531 -10.92 -8.67 -21.42
C TYR A 531 -10.40 -7.97 -20.17
N ASP A 532 -9.97 -8.73 -19.14
CA ASP A 532 -9.52 -8.19 -17.86
C ASP A 532 -8.00 -8.09 -17.84
N PHE A 533 -7.51 -6.90 -17.53
CA PHE A 533 -6.10 -6.57 -17.41
C PHE A 533 -5.88 -5.83 -16.09
N TYR A 534 -4.63 -5.76 -15.64
CA TYR A 534 -4.31 -5.01 -14.46
C TYR A 534 -3.06 -4.15 -14.64
N ARG A 535 -2.95 -3.12 -13.83
CA ARG A 535 -1.80 -2.24 -13.75
C ARG A 535 -1.23 -2.28 -12.35
N PRO A 536 -0.02 -2.83 -12.15
CA PRO A 536 0.59 -2.83 -10.83
C PRO A 536 1.02 -1.43 -10.42
N ILE A 537 0.80 -1.09 -9.14
CA ILE A 537 1.31 0.15 -8.56
C ILE A 537 2.02 -0.11 -7.22
N ILE A 538 2.89 0.82 -6.85
CA ILE A 538 3.43 0.96 -5.49
C ILE A 538 3.09 2.38 -5.04
N ARG A 539 2.31 2.52 -3.97
CA ARG A 539 2.08 3.83 -3.35
C ARG A 539 3.34 4.27 -2.63
N VAL A 540 3.79 5.49 -2.94
CA VAL A 540 4.97 6.04 -2.28
C VAL A 540 4.55 6.57 -0.92
N ASP A 541 5.12 5.98 0.14
CA ASP A 541 4.84 6.45 1.49
C ASP A 541 5.37 7.87 1.65
N THR A 542 4.48 8.76 2.05
CA THR A 542 4.78 10.14 2.42
C THR A 542 4.90 10.29 3.94
N ASP A 543 4.75 9.19 4.67
CA ASP A 543 4.97 9.13 6.11
C ASP A 543 6.47 8.88 6.37
N CYS A 544 7.12 9.81 7.03
CA CYS A 544 8.55 9.72 7.42
C CYS A 544 8.69 9.44 8.91
#